data_5ddaf5bb241fd87a827723e31d9c2795
#
_entry.id   5ddaf5bb241fd87a827723e31d9c2795
#
_cell.length_a   1.000
_cell.length_b   1.000
_cell.length_c   1.000
_cell.angle_alpha   90.00
_cell.angle_beta   90.00
_cell.angle_gamma   90.00
#
_symmetry.space_group_name_H-M   'P 1'
#
loop_
_entity.id
_entity.type
_entity.pdbx_description
1 polymer ?
#
loop_
_entity_poly.entity_id
_entity_poly.type
_entity_poly.pdbx_seq_one_letter_code
_entity_poly.pdbx_strand_id
1 'polypeptide(L)'
;MTQLTYLDLNRLQSVDSLPLRGASTTMIDMDKVVTHIREALRRGRYRGTDNPDQYLQEHGCVAYDGPDLLPTLAGILCFGRSPQAVLPKAVVDLGHYRGIDTLSYEVMHLEKDIGGTISDQLLRVEAYLWTNTHHGMTLAPGSLQRIEMHEYPQAVIRELIVNMLAHRDYTNFHAASRVFLFRNRIEWISPGGLPDNVTVEKLLSTQNARNPRVLAILFEGGYVEAIGQGLKTVVADLKRSEMATPQFEDTGSAFHVTVYGKAIDITAGIGIFANLSVSQRRILAFMRTRINAPAREIHRLFPARAERTTQRDLREMVELGFLTTSGHARSLQYHLAEEISSTSSFNQ
;
A
#
# COMPACT_ATOMS: atom_id res chain seq x y z
N MET A 1 -0.04 -36.99 -28.10
CA MET A 1 0.76 -36.53 -26.93
C MET A 1 1.76 -35.51 -27.44
N THR A 2 1.49 -34.22 -27.22
CA THR A 2 2.40 -33.14 -27.59
C THR A 2 3.57 -33.20 -26.63
N GLN A 3 4.76 -33.50 -27.11
CA GLN A 3 5.98 -33.40 -26.30
C GLN A 3 6.15 -31.93 -25.90
N LEU A 4 5.98 -31.62 -24.61
CA LEU A 4 6.42 -30.35 -24.05
C LEU A 4 7.94 -30.26 -24.22
N THR A 5 8.43 -29.31 -24.99
CA THR A 5 9.84 -29.08 -25.17
C THR A 5 10.42 -28.43 -23.92
N TYR A 6 11.73 -28.64 -23.66
CA TYR A 6 12.44 -28.06 -22.50
C TYR A 6 12.27 -26.52 -22.39
N LEU A 7 12.07 -25.84 -23.53
CA LEU A 7 11.75 -24.41 -23.61
C LEU A 7 10.37 -24.05 -23.06
N ASP A 8 9.40 -24.96 -23.16
CA ASP A 8 8.03 -24.73 -22.66
C ASP A 8 7.98 -24.88 -21.13
N LEU A 9 8.80 -25.75 -20.56
CA LEU A 9 8.92 -25.92 -19.11
C LEU A 9 9.55 -24.69 -18.44
N ASN A 10 10.56 -24.08 -19.07
CA ASN A 10 11.17 -22.84 -18.57
C ASN A 10 10.21 -21.63 -18.60
N ARG A 11 9.22 -21.62 -19.51
CA ARG A 11 8.14 -20.62 -19.53
C ARG A 11 7.14 -20.76 -18.39
N LEU A 12 7.08 -21.93 -17.75
CA LEU A 12 6.21 -22.19 -16.60
C LEU A 12 6.86 -21.84 -15.26
N GLN A 13 8.17 -21.55 -15.25
CA GLN A 13 8.86 -21.11 -14.02
C GLN A 13 8.69 -19.58 -13.84
N SER A 14 8.34 -19.19 -12.63
CA SER A 14 8.31 -17.78 -12.26
C SER A 14 9.73 -17.21 -12.19
N VAL A 15 9.89 -15.92 -12.52
CA VAL A 15 11.20 -15.25 -12.50
C VAL A 15 11.87 -15.36 -11.14
N ASP A 16 11.12 -15.32 -10.05
CA ASP A 16 11.63 -15.40 -8.68
C ASP A 16 12.16 -16.77 -8.27
N SER A 17 11.93 -17.82 -9.07
CA SER A 17 12.48 -19.17 -8.88
C SER A 17 13.72 -19.47 -9.75
N LEU A 18 14.14 -18.52 -10.60
CA LEU A 18 15.34 -18.71 -11.44
C LEU A 18 16.62 -18.54 -10.63
N PRO A 19 17.66 -19.41 -10.89
CA PRO A 19 18.96 -19.29 -10.22
C PRO A 19 19.66 -17.99 -10.60
N LEU A 20 20.25 -17.32 -9.64
CA LEU A 20 20.99 -16.07 -9.83
C LEU A 20 22.47 -16.39 -10.07
N ARG A 21 22.91 -16.31 -11.32
CA ARG A 21 24.31 -16.46 -11.68
C ARG A 21 25.17 -15.36 -11.05
N GLY A 22 26.28 -15.75 -10.46
CA GLY A 22 27.16 -14.85 -9.71
C GLY A 22 26.80 -14.68 -8.22
N ALA A 23 25.70 -15.28 -7.77
CA ALA A 23 25.40 -15.43 -6.36
C ALA A 23 25.82 -16.81 -5.83
N SER A 24 25.99 -16.92 -4.50
CA SER A 24 26.31 -18.16 -3.80
C SER A 24 25.29 -18.43 -2.70
N THR A 25 25.04 -19.70 -2.40
CA THR A 25 24.19 -20.12 -1.28
C THR A 25 24.70 -19.61 0.08
N THR A 26 25.99 -19.28 0.20
CA THR A 26 26.57 -18.62 1.38
C THR A 26 26.01 -17.22 1.63
N MET A 27 25.40 -16.60 0.63
CA MET A 27 24.70 -15.29 0.77
C MET A 27 23.36 -15.41 1.48
N ILE A 28 22.81 -16.64 1.61
CA ILE A 28 21.59 -16.89 2.39
C ILE A 28 21.92 -16.87 3.89
N ASP A 29 21.09 -16.21 4.66
CA ASP A 29 21.15 -16.18 6.11
C ASP A 29 20.35 -17.34 6.69
N MET A 30 21.03 -18.40 7.07
CA MET A 30 20.38 -19.61 7.60
C MET A 30 19.63 -19.36 8.91
N ASP A 31 20.05 -18.40 9.74
CA ASP A 31 19.34 -18.03 10.97
C ASP A 31 17.98 -17.40 10.66
N LYS A 32 17.89 -16.58 9.61
CA LYS A 32 16.60 -16.06 9.10
C LYS A 32 15.71 -17.19 8.60
N VAL A 33 16.26 -18.18 7.88
CA VAL A 33 15.50 -19.32 7.39
C VAL A 33 14.93 -20.13 8.54
N VAL A 34 15.77 -20.51 9.52
CA VAL A 34 15.35 -21.27 10.71
C VAL A 34 14.29 -20.52 11.51
N THR A 35 14.48 -19.22 11.69
CA THR A 35 13.52 -18.37 12.42
C THR A 35 12.18 -18.31 11.69
N HIS A 36 12.20 -18.14 10.36
CA HIS A 36 11.01 -18.13 9.53
C HIS A 36 10.24 -19.45 9.62
N ILE A 37 10.92 -20.60 9.43
CA ILE A 37 10.29 -21.93 9.52
C ILE A 37 9.62 -22.11 10.87
N ARG A 38 10.31 -21.81 11.97
CA ARG A 38 9.77 -21.92 13.32
C ARG A 38 8.50 -21.10 13.50
N GLU A 39 8.50 -19.85 13.03
CA GLU A 39 7.33 -18.97 13.12
C GLU A 39 6.18 -19.45 12.22
N ALA A 40 6.47 -19.93 11.02
CA ALA A 40 5.48 -20.45 10.08
C ALA A 40 4.79 -21.73 10.62
N LEU A 41 5.58 -22.64 11.21
CA LEU A 41 5.06 -23.84 11.89
C LEU A 41 4.20 -23.46 13.10
N ARG A 42 4.69 -22.54 13.96
CA ARG A 42 3.96 -22.05 15.14
C ARG A 42 2.61 -21.43 14.79
N ARG A 43 2.55 -20.69 13.69
CA ARG A 43 1.31 -20.05 13.17
C ARG A 43 0.39 -21.04 12.43
N GLY A 44 0.85 -22.28 12.17
CA GLY A 44 0.11 -23.27 11.39
C GLY A 44 -0.05 -22.91 9.91
N ARG A 45 0.76 -21.97 9.40
CA ARG A 45 0.77 -21.54 7.99
C ARG A 45 1.70 -22.36 7.11
N TYR A 46 2.56 -23.16 7.72
CA TYR A 46 3.42 -24.16 7.08
C TYR A 46 3.28 -25.47 7.85
N ARG A 47 3.33 -26.60 7.15
CA ARG A 47 3.20 -27.97 7.73
C ARG A 47 4.26 -28.94 7.18
N GLY A 48 5.34 -28.40 6.62
CA GLY A 48 6.44 -29.20 6.06
C GLY A 48 7.54 -29.45 7.06
N THR A 49 8.74 -29.61 6.53
CA THR A 49 9.96 -29.92 7.27
C THR A 49 10.48 -28.71 8.08
N ASP A 50 11.16 -28.98 9.19
CA ASP A 50 11.95 -28.01 9.93
C ASP A 50 13.41 -27.92 9.45
N ASN A 51 13.81 -28.78 8.48
CA ASN A 51 15.14 -28.75 7.87
C ASN A 51 15.26 -27.54 6.92
N PRO A 52 16.17 -26.60 7.18
CA PRO A 52 16.27 -25.38 6.41
C PRO A 52 16.75 -25.59 4.95
N ASP A 53 17.62 -26.55 4.70
CA ASP A 53 18.09 -26.82 3.33
C ASP A 53 16.97 -27.42 2.48
N GLN A 54 16.18 -28.34 3.04
CA GLN A 54 15.02 -28.89 2.37
C GLN A 54 13.95 -27.82 2.14
N TYR A 55 13.68 -26.98 3.14
CA TYR A 55 12.77 -25.84 3.01
C TYR A 55 13.15 -24.92 1.84
N LEU A 56 14.44 -24.53 1.74
CA LEU A 56 14.95 -23.67 0.67
C LEU A 56 14.73 -24.29 -0.71
N GLN A 57 14.89 -25.60 -0.86
CA GLN A 57 14.66 -26.31 -2.11
C GLN A 57 13.17 -26.38 -2.46
N GLU A 58 12.33 -26.80 -1.52
CA GLU A 58 10.87 -26.93 -1.72
C GLU A 58 10.21 -25.58 -2.08
N HIS A 59 10.69 -24.48 -1.48
CA HIS A 59 10.17 -23.14 -1.73
C HIS A 59 10.83 -22.43 -2.91
N GLY A 60 11.76 -23.11 -3.61
CA GLY A 60 12.44 -22.54 -4.77
C GLY A 60 13.32 -21.32 -4.40
N CYS A 61 13.84 -21.30 -3.16
CA CYS A 61 14.83 -20.31 -2.72
C CYS A 61 16.25 -20.61 -3.22
N VAL A 62 16.48 -21.85 -3.61
CA VAL A 62 17.67 -22.34 -4.31
C VAL A 62 17.24 -23.17 -5.50
N ALA A 63 18.05 -23.17 -6.56
CA ALA A 63 17.82 -23.96 -7.77
C ALA A 63 19.15 -24.36 -8.41
N TYR A 64 19.13 -25.46 -9.15
CA TYR A 64 20.31 -25.91 -9.89
C TYR A 64 20.48 -25.17 -11.20
N ASP A 65 21.71 -24.72 -11.50
CA ASP A 65 22.17 -24.26 -12.82
C ASP A 65 23.31 -25.19 -13.25
N GLY A 66 23.01 -26.22 -14.01
CA GLY A 66 23.92 -27.33 -14.25
C GLY A 66 24.23 -28.10 -12.94
N PRO A 67 25.53 -28.26 -12.57
CA PRO A 67 25.93 -28.93 -11.33
C PRO A 67 25.83 -28.05 -10.09
N ASP A 68 25.73 -26.74 -10.26
CA ASP A 68 25.83 -25.76 -9.18
C ASP A 68 24.46 -25.46 -8.56
N LEU A 69 24.38 -25.53 -7.24
CA LEU A 69 23.22 -25.10 -6.48
C LEU A 69 23.38 -23.60 -6.17
N LEU A 70 22.53 -22.77 -6.75
CA LEU A 70 22.57 -21.32 -6.61
C LEU A 70 21.31 -20.79 -5.89
N PRO A 71 21.41 -19.67 -5.18
CA PRO A 71 20.21 -18.99 -4.68
C PRO A 71 19.40 -18.44 -5.85
N THR A 72 18.09 -18.38 -5.63
CA THR A 72 17.16 -17.75 -6.57
C THR A 72 16.89 -16.30 -6.16
N LEU A 73 16.15 -15.57 -7.00
CA LEU A 73 15.64 -14.25 -6.65
C LEU A 73 14.85 -14.28 -5.32
N ALA A 74 13.94 -15.26 -5.16
CA ALA A 74 13.17 -15.43 -3.93
C ALA A 74 14.07 -15.71 -2.72
N GLY A 75 15.08 -16.58 -2.87
CA GLY A 75 16.01 -16.89 -1.79
C GLY A 75 16.80 -15.69 -1.32
N ILE A 76 17.32 -14.89 -2.25
CA ILE A 76 18.05 -13.66 -1.91
C ILE A 76 17.13 -12.59 -1.31
N LEU A 77 15.96 -12.35 -1.90
CA LEU A 77 15.03 -11.33 -1.42
C LEU A 77 14.46 -11.64 -0.03
N CYS A 78 14.17 -12.90 0.26
CA CYS A 78 13.53 -13.29 1.53
C CYS A 78 14.54 -13.62 2.64
N PHE A 79 15.71 -14.17 2.29
CA PHE A 79 16.65 -14.71 3.27
C PHE A 79 18.10 -14.26 3.05
N GLY A 80 18.38 -13.37 2.10
CA GLY A 80 19.75 -12.89 1.86
C GLY A 80 20.30 -12.10 3.06
N ARG A 81 21.60 -12.26 3.34
CA ARG A 81 22.33 -11.44 4.32
C ARG A 81 22.41 -9.99 3.89
N SER A 82 22.62 -9.76 2.60
CA SER A 82 22.69 -8.46 1.96
C SER A 82 22.11 -8.56 0.54
N PRO A 83 20.79 -8.57 0.38
CA PRO A 83 20.12 -8.70 -0.93
C PRO A 83 20.60 -7.67 -1.95
N GLN A 84 20.90 -6.45 -1.50
CA GLN A 84 21.30 -5.32 -2.33
C GLN A 84 22.70 -5.46 -2.93
N ALA A 85 23.53 -6.38 -2.41
CA ALA A 85 24.82 -6.72 -3.03
C ALA A 85 24.64 -7.40 -4.40
N VAL A 86 23.52 -8.11 -4.59
CA VAL A 86 23.17 -8.80 -5.85
C VAL A 86 22.10 -7.99 -6.62
N LEU A 87 21.19 -7.37 -5.91
CA LEU A 87 20.02 -6.64 -6.44
C LEU A 87 20.02 -5.20 -5.93
N PRO A 88 20.92 -4.32 -6.42
CA PRO A 88 21.17 -3.00 -5.83
C PRO A 88 19.92 -2.12 -5.70
N LYS A 89 18.93 -2.29 -6.58
CA LYS A 89 17.68 -1.52 -6.55
C LYS A 89 16.49 -2.27 -5.96
N ALA A 90 16.71 -3.45 -5.36
CA ALA A 90 15.70 -4.12 -4.54
C ALA A 90 15.55 -3.41 -3.17
N VAL A 91 15.16 -2.15 -3.21
CA VAL A 91 15.04 -1.22 -2.07
C VAL A 91 13.74 -0.43 -2.17
N VAL A 92 13.40 0.26 -1.09
CA VAL A 92 12.29 1.22 -1.04
C VAL A 92 12.84 2.62 -0.75
N ASP A 93 12.42 3.60 -1.54
CA ASP A 93 12.60 5.02 -1.22
C ASP A 93 11.33 5.53 -0.54
N LEU A 94 11.48 6.17 0.61
CA LEU A 94 10.37 6.73 1.38
C LEU A 94 10.51 8.23 1.48
N GLY A 95 9.47 8.95 1.06
CA GLY A 95 9.37 10.41 1.16
C GLY A 95 8.16 10.81 2.00
N HIS A 96 8.33 11.76 2.93
CA HIS A 96 7.25 12.36 3.70
C HIS A 96 7.23 13.87 3.47
N TYR A 97 6.11 14.37 2.98
CA TYR A 97 5.91 15.76 2.58
C TYR A 97 4.77 16.38 3.37
N ARG A 98 4.97 17.60 3.88
CA ARG A 98 3.92 18.36 4.56
C ARG A 98 2.82 18.81 3.59
N GLY A 99 3.18 19.03 2.32
CA GLY A 99 2.27 19.43 1.24
C GLY A 99 1.51 18.27 0.61
N ILE A 100 0.91 18.55 -0.53
CA ILE A 100 0.14 17.60 -1.33
C ILE A 100 0.87 17.13 -2.59
N ASP A 101 2.09 17.60 -2.82
CA ASP A 101 2.93 17.22 -3.95
C ASP A 101 4.42 17.16 -3.55
N THR A 102 5.23 16.60 -4.43
CA THR A 102 6.69 16.44 -4.22
C THR A 102 7.49 17.71 -4.51
N LEU A 103 6.87 18.73 -5.12
CA LEU A 103 7.48 20.05 -5.39
C LEU A 103 7.35 20.98 -4.17
N SER A 104 6.67 20.52 -3.12
CA SER A 104 6.63 21.22 -1.84
C SER A 104 8.03 21.30 -1.25
N TYR A 105 8.48 22.53 -0.90
CA TYR A 105 9.75 22.75 -0.19
C TYR A 105 9.76 22.15 1.24
N GLU A 106 8.64 21.66 1.70
CA GLU A 106 8.47 21.11 3.05
C GLU A 106 8.61 19.58 3.06
N VAL A 107 9.83 19.09 2.83
CA VAL A 107 10.18 17.69 3.04
C VAL A 107 10.38 17.46 4.53
N MET A 108 9.52 16.65 5.14
CA MET A 108 9.62 16.28 6.56
C MET A 108 10.62 15.15 6.77
N HIS A 109 10.66 14.20 5.82
CA HIS A 109 11.60 13.08 5.86
C HIS A 109 11.85 12.55 4.45
N LEU A 110 13.09 12.19 4.17
CA LEU A 110 13.46 11.51 2.93
C LEU A 110 14.48 10.43 3.29
N GLU A 111 14.10 9.19 3.10
CA GLU A 111 14.97 8.04 3.29
C GLU A 111 15.05 7.27 1.98
N LYS A 112 16.27 7.14 1.44
CA LYS A 112 16.53 6.41 0.21
C LYS A 112 17.18 5.07 0.52
N ASP A 113 16.98 4.13 -0.41
CA ASP A 113 17.61 2.83 -0.40
C ASP A 113 17.37 2.04 0.92
N ILE A 114 16.13 2.07 1.43
CA ILE A 114 15.71 1.18 2.52
C ILE A 114 15.88 -0.26 2.03
N GLY A 115 16.92 -0.92 2.53
CA GLY A 115 17.35 -2.26 2.10
C GLY A 115 17.01 -3.34 3.12
N GLY A 116 17.80 -4.44 3.06
CA GLY A 116 17.53 -5.67 3.79
C GLY A 116 16.66 -6.63 2.98
N THR A 117 16.14 -7.66 3.64
CA THR A 117 15.16 -8.57 3.03
C THR A 117 13.81 -7.87 2.80
N ILE A 118 12.92 -8.50 2.04
CA ILE A 118 11.56 -7.96 1.82
C ILE A 118 10.84 -7.74 3.16
N SER A 119 10.98 -8.66 4.12
CA SER A 119 10.39 -8.50 5.45
C SER A 119 11.01 -7.35 6.24
N ASP A 120 12.33 -7.13 6.14
CA ASP A 120 13.00 -5.98 6.76
C ASP A 120 12.47 -4.65 6.20
N GLN A 121 12.35 -4.55 4.87
CA GLN A 121 11.81 -3.37 4.18
C GLN A 121 10.34 -3.13 4.56
N LEU A 122 9.51 -4.19 4.55
CA LEU A 122 8.10 -4.13 4.93
C LEU A 122 7.94 -3.56 6.34
N LEU A 123 8.62 -4.16 7.32
CA LEU A 123 8.48 -3.75 8.73
C LEU A 123 8.95 -2.32 8.95
N ARG A 124 10.03 -1.89 8.28
CA ARG A 124 10.55 -0.52 8.40
C ARG A 124 9.60 0.50 7.81
N VAL A 125 9.07 0.26 6.61
CA VAL A 125 8.13 1.17 5.95
C VAL A 125 6.80 1.21 6.71
N GLU A 126 6.27 0.06 7.15
CA GLU A 126 5.05 -0.01 7.95
C GLU A 126 5.18 0.78 9.26
N ALA A 127 6.27 0.56 9.99
CA ALA A 127 6.53 1.26 11.26
C ALA A 127 6.60 2.78 11.06
N TYR A 128 7.28 3.23 9.99
CA TYR A 128 7.34 4.66 9.67
C TYR A 128 5.97 5.23 9.36
N LEU A 129 5.21 4.62 8.46
CA LEU A 129 3.89 5.08 8.06
C LEU A 129 2.94 5.09 9.27
N TRP A 130 2.95 4.02 10.07
CA TRP A 130 2.11 3.92 11.25
C TRP A 130 2.42 5.02 12.28
N THR A 131 3.70 5.30 12.53
CA THR A 131 4.11 6.33 13.50
C THR A 131 3.80 7.76 13.03
N ASN A 132 3.80 8.00 11.71
CA ASN A 132 3.67 9.34 11.14
C ASN A 132 2.28 9.61 10.52
N THR A 133 1.32 8.71 10.69
CA THR A 133 -0.09 8.95 10.37
C THR A 133 -0.87 9.27 11.67
N HIS A 134 -2.05 9.87 11.52
CA HIS A 134 -2.82 10.32 12.67
C HIS A 134 -3.61 9.19 13.32
N HIS A 135 -3.59 9.19 14.64
CA HIS A 135 -4.36 8.26 15.47
C HIS A 135 -5.14 9.06 16.52
N GLY A 136 -6.36 8.65 16.79
CA GLY A 136 -7.24 9.30 17.74
C GLY A 136 -8.14 8.31 18.46
N MET A 137 -8.95 8.81 19.37
CA MET A 137 -10.01 8.06 20.04
C MET A 137 -11.29 8.87 20.03
N THR A 138 -12.42 8.19 19.83
CA THR A 138 -13.76 8.76 19.99
C THR A 138 -14.60 7.87 20.88
N LEU A 139 -15.76 8.38 21.32
CA LEU A 139 -16.75 7.56 22.03
C LEU A 139 -17.70 6.92 21.02
N ALA A 140 -18.06 5.66 21.25
CA ALA A 140 -19.11 5.00 20.47
C ALA A 140 -20.44 5.78 20.67
N PRO A 141 -21.24 5.98 19.60
CA PRO A 141 -22.52 6.66 19.71
C PRO A 141 -23.40 6.02 20.79
N GLY A 142 -23.83 6.82 21.78
CA GLY A 142 -24.67 6.36 22.89
C GLY A 142 -23.97 5.46 23.92
N SER A 143 -22.65 5.40 23.95
CA SER A 143 -21.84 4.57 24.86
C SER A 143 -20.65 5.35 25.40
N LEU A 144 -20.16 4.96 26.58
CA LEU A 144 -18.87 5.42 27.13
C LEU A 144 -17.69 4.61 26.61
N GLN A 145 -17.92 3.66 25.72
CA GLN A 145 -16.87 2.84 25.12
C GLN A 145 -16.03 3.67 24.16
N ARG A 146 -14.71 3.65 24.36
CA ARG A 146 -13.76 4.29 23.46
C ARG A 146 -13.56 3.45 22.20
N ILE A 147 -13.55 4.11 21.04
CA ILE A 147 -13.22 3.53 19.75
C ILE A 147 -11.95 4.21 19.27
N GLU A 148 -10.95 3.42 18.90
CA GLU A 148 -9.74 3.93 18.26
C GLU A 148 -10.06 4.36 16.82
N MET A 149 -9.47 5.46 16.41
CA MET A 149 -9.59 6.01 15.06
C MET A 149 -8.20 6.14 14.47
N HIS A 150 -8.05 5.66 13.25
CA HIS A 150 -6.80 5.74 12.51
C HIS A 150 -7.06 6.41 11.17
N GLU A 151 -6.14 7.27 10.74
CA GLU A 151 -6.18 7.92 9.43
C GLU A 151 -6.16 6.88 8.30
N TYR A 152 -5.41 5.81 8.50
CA TYR A 152 -5.39 4.62 7.64
C TYR A 152 -5.52 3.36 8.48
N PRO A 153 -6.32 2.37 8.08
CA PRO A 153 -6.30 1.08 8.73
C PRO A 153 -4.93 0.41 8.59
N GLN A 154 -4.36 -0.10 9.66
CA GLN A 154 -3.03 -0.72 9.64
C GLN A 154 -2.95 -1.89 8.64
N ALA A 155 -4.01 -2.69 8.56
CA ALA A 155 -4.09 -3.79 7.60
C ALA A 155 -3.97 -3.31 6.14
N VAL A 156 -4.54 -2.15 5.80
CA VAL A 156 -4.44 -1.53 4.46
C VAL A 156 -3.00 -1.10 4.18
N ILE A 157 -2.34 -0.43 5.13
CA ILE A 157 -0.93 -0.02 4.99
C ILE A 157 -0.07 -1.26 4.70
N ARG A 158 -0.17 -2.29 5.55
CA ARG A 158 0.60 -3.55 5.42
C ARG A 158 0.36 -4.23 4.09
N GLU A 159 -0.90 -4.42 3.72
CA GLU A 159 -1.27 -5.12 2.48
C GLU A 159 -0.74 -4.39 1.24
N LEU A 160 -0.78 -3.06 1.20
CA LEU A 160 -0.27 -2.28 0.08
C LEU A 160 1.26 -2.31 -0.01
N ILE A 161 1.98 -2.34 1.11
CA ILE A 161 3.43 -2.54 1.11
C ILE A 161 3.77 -3.95 0.60
N VAL A 162 3.07 -4.97 1.08
CA VAL A 162 3.25 -6.35 0.60
C VAL A 162 3.00 -6.44 -0.89
N ASN A 163 1.88 -5.89 -1.39
CA ASN A 163 1.56 -5.91 -2.81
C ASN A 163 2.64 -5.19 -3.63
N MET A 164 3.10 -4.02 -3.19
CA MET A 164 4.18 -3.27 -3.85
C MET A 164 5.45 -4.10 -3.96
N LEU A 165 5.85 -4.83 -2.92
CA LEU A 165 7.08 -5.62 -2.90
C LEU A 165 6.91 -6.98 -3.60
N ALA A 166 5.80 -7.70 -3.35
CA ALA A 166 5.58 -9.02 -3.93
C ALA A 166 5.29 -8.99 -5.44
N HIS A 167 4.73 -7.90 -5.96
CA HIS A 167 4.42 -7.76 -7.39
C HIS A 167 5.41 -6.89 -8.18
N ARG A 168 6.44 -6.38 -7.52
CA ARG A 168 7.50 -5.62 -8.16
C ARG A 168 8.19 -6.43 -9.27
N ASP A 169 8.55 -5.77 -10.35
CA ASP A 169 9.45 -6.30 -11.35
C ASP A 169 10.91 -6.17 -10.88
N TYR A 170 11.45 -7.27 -10.36
CA TYR A 170 12.84 -7.33 -9.89
C TYR A 170 13.86 -7.48 -11.03
N THR A 171 13.43 -7.64 -12.27
CA THR A 171 14.33 -7.57 -13.44
C THR A 171 14.64 -6.11 -13.82
N ASN A 172 13.88 -5.15 -13.29
CA ASN A 172 14.18 -3.74 -13.41
C ASN A 172 15.23 -3.32 -12.37
N PHE A 173 16.52 -3.34 -12.78
CA PHE A 173 17.65 -3.00 -11.93
C PHE A 173 17.88 -1.48 -11.77
N HIS A 174 17.06 -0.63 -12.36
CA HIS A 174 17.26 0.82 -12.40
C HIS A 174 16.32 1.61 -11.48
N ALA A 175 15.20 1.04 -11.08
CA ALA A 175 14.19 1.74 -10.32
C ALA A 175 13.94 1.08 -8.94
N ALA A 176 13.92 1.89 -7.87
CA ALA A 176 13.47 1.48 -6.54
C ALA A 176 11.93 1.51 -6.46
N SER A 177 11.34 0.72 -5.56
CA SER A 177 9.97 0.96 -5.13
C SER A 177 9.92 2.27 -4.34
N ARG A 178 8.80 3.01 -4.41
CA ARG A 178 8.68 4.29 -3.73
C ARG A 178 7.39 4.36 -2.92
N VAL A 179 7.49 4.95 -1.73
CA VAL A 179 6.34 5.25 -0.88
C VAL A 179 6.39 6.73 -0.54
N PHE A 180 5.32 7.45 -0.84
CA PHE A 180 5.20 8.86 -0.50
C PHE A 180 4.04 9.07 0.45
N LEU A 181 4.34 9.62 1.63
CA LEU A 181 3.35 10.10 2.59
C LEU A 181 3.17 11.61 2.37
N PHE A 182 1.99 12.00 1.93
CA PHE A 182 1.56 13.38 1.82
C PHE A 182 0.57 13.72 2.93
N ARG A 183 0.27 14.98 3.10
CA ARG A 183 -0.70 15.47 4.08
C ARG A 183 -2.07 14.79 4.00
N ASN A 184 -2.49 14.35 2.83
CA ASN A 184 -3.85 13.86 2.56
C ASN A 184 -3.92 12.45 1.98
N ARG A 185 -2.79 11.85 1.62
CA ARG A 185 -2.74 10.53 0.99
C ARG A 185 -1.39 9.85 1.16
N ILE A 186 -1.39 8.55 0.94
CA ILE A 186 -0.18 7.78 0.73
C ILE A 186 -0.20 7.24 -0.70
N GLU A 187 0.96 7.28 -1.36
CA GLU A 187 1.19 6.71 -2.68
C GLU A 187 2.22 5.58 -2.59
N TRP A 188 1.90 4.44 -3.19
CA TRP A 188 2.81 3.30 -3.36
C TRP A 188 3.09 3.14 -4.84
N ILE A 189 4.37 3.08 -5.22
CA ILE A 189 4.81 2.99 -6.61
C ILE A 189 5.74 1.79 -6.74
N SER A 190 5.30 0.79 -7.49
CA SER A 190 6.06 -0.43 -7.75
C SER A 190 6.61 -0.42 -9.18
N PRO A 191 7.91 -0.63 -9.39
CA PRO A 191 8.45 -0.82 -10.73
C PRO A 191 7.84 -2.03 -11.44
N GLY A 192 7.52 -1.85 -12.73
CA GLY A 192 6.82 -2.82 -13.57
C GLY A 192 5.30 -2.57 -13.62
N GLY A 193 4.74 -2.50 -14.83
CA GLY A 193 3.31 -2.42 -15.07
C GLY A 193 2.56 -3.70 -14.70
N LEU A 194 1.27 -3.74 -14.92
CA LEU A 194 0.47 -4.95 -14.75
C LEU A 194 0.95 -6.06 -15.71
N PRO A 195 0.81 -7.34 -15.34
CA PRO A 195 1.09 -8.45 -16.26
C PRO A 195 0.20 -8.40 -17.49
N ASP A 196 0.66 -9.03 -18.58
CA ASP A 196 -0.14 -9.15 -19.82
C ASP A 196 -1.53 -9.72 -19.51
N ASN A 197 -2.56 -9.15 -20.17
CA ASN A 197 -3.97 -9.49 -20.02
C ASN A 197 -4.61 -9.11 -18.66
N VAL A 198 -3.92 -8.38 -17.79
CA VAL A 198 -4.49 -7.78 -16.58
C VAL A 198 -4.67 -6.28 -16.81
N THR A 199 -5.89 -5.79 -16.65
CA THR A 199 -6.18 -4.35 -16.69
C THR A 199 -6.61 -3.86 -15.31
N VAL A 200 -6.56 -2.55 -15.09
CA VAL A 200 -6.98 -1.95 -13.82
C VAL A 200 -8.42 -2.34 -13.44
N GLU A 201 -9.33 -2.44 -14.44
CA GLU A 201 -10.72 -2.84 -14.23
C GLU A 201 -10.86 -4.30 -13.78
N LYS A 202 -9.95 -5.17 -14.23
CA LYS A 202 -9.94 -6.60 -13.91
C LYS A 202 -9.06 -6.93 -12.71
N LEU A 203 -8.32 -5.97 -12.19
CA LEU A 203 -7.31 -6.15 -11.14
C LEU A 203 -7.87 -6.87 -9.91
N LEU A 204 -9.06 -6.48 -9.46
CA LEU A 204 -9.71 -7.10 -8.30
C LEU A 204 -10.23 -8.52 -8.57
N SER A 205 -10.44 -8.90 -9.81
CA SER A 205 -10.95 -10.23 -10.19
C SER A 205 -9.85 -11.21 -10.62
N THR A 206 -8.63 -10.72 -10.85
CA THR A 206 -7.50 -11.53 -11.35
C THR A 206 -6.57 -11.90 -10.21
N GLN A 207 -6.15 -13.16 -10.18
CA GLN A 207 -5.11 -13.65 -9.27
C GLN A 207 -3.87 -13.97 -10.10
N ASN A 208 -2.92 -13.06 -10.15
CA ASN A 208 -1.66 -13.25 -10.86
C ASN A 208 -0.52 -12.66 -10.02
N ALA A 209 0.30 -13.52 -9.43
CA ALA A 209 1.46 -13.09 -8.69
C ALA A 209 2.68 -13.07 -9.61
N ARG A 210 3.36 -11.92 -9.72
CA ARG A 210 4.62 -11.81 -10.48
C ARG A 210 5.73 -12.62 -9.83
N ASN A 211 5.78 -12.61 -8.50
CA ASN A 211 6.77 -13.33 -7.70
C ASN A 211 6.06 -14.29 -6.72
N PRO A 212 5.54 -15.42 -7.21
CA PRO A 212 4.70 -16.32 -6.41
C PRO A 212 5.48 -16.98 -5.26
N ARG A 213 6.79 -17.22 -5.40
CA ARG A 213 7.61 -17.78 -4.31
C ARG A 213 7.79 -16.78 -3.18
N VAL A 214 8.09 -15.53 -3.51
CA VAL A 214 8.15 -14.43 -2.53
C VAL A 214 6.82 -14.30 -1.80
N LEU A 215 5.70 -14.30 -2.53
CA LEU A 215 4.37 -14.17 -1.92
C LEU A 215 4.04 -15.33 -0.98
N ALA A 216 4.39 -16.58 -1.35
CA ALA A 216 4.19 -17.76 -0.50
C ALA A 216 4.98 -17.65 0.81
N ILE A 217 6.25 -17.23 0.75
CA ILE A 217 7.09 -17.04 1.94
C ILE A 217 6.53 -15.91 2.83
N LEU A 218 6.07 -14.81 2.25
CA LEU A 218 5.43 -13.73 3.01
C LEU A 218 4.13 -14.20 3.68
N PHE A 219 3.34 -15.06 3.02
CA PHE A 219 2.14 -15.66 3.63
C PHE A 219 2.51 -16.54 4.81
N GLU A 220 3.47 -17.42 4.68
CA GLU A 220 3.94 -18.30 5.76
C GLU A 220 4.50 -17.51 6.94
N GLY A 221 5.24 -16.43 6.65
CA GLY A 221 5.76 -15.50 7.65
C GLY A 221 4.68 -14.68 8.38
N GLY A 222 3.41 -14.74 7.91
CA GLY A 222 2.30 -14.04 8.52
C GLY A 222 2.17 -12.57 8.13
N TYR A 223 2.79 -12.17 7.03
CA TYR A 223 2.70 -10.80 6.51
C TYR A 223 1.49 -10.61 5.59
N VAL A 224 0.90 -11.69 5.08
CA VAL A 224 -0.27 -11.74 4.21
C VAL A 224 -1.35 -12.59 4.86
N GLU A 225 -2.60 -12.12 4.86
CA GLU A 225 -3.71 -12.87 5.46
C GLU A 225 -4.23 -13.98 4.54
N ALA A 226 -4.39 -13.68 3.24
CA ALA A 226 -4.87 -14.64 2.25
C ALA A 226 -4.26 -14.36 0.87
N ILE A 227 -3.69 -15.38 0.26
CA ILE A 227 -3.12 -15.27 -1.09
C ILE A 227 -4.23 -14.97 -2.10
N GLY A 228 -4.03 -13.95 -2.93
CA GLY A 228 -4.93 -13.59 -4.02
C GLY A 228 -6.19 -12.80 -3.63
N GLN A 229 -6.30 -12.34 -2.38
CA GLN A 229 -7.41 -11.51 -1.92
C GLN A 229 -6.99 -10.12 -1.43
N GLY A 230 -5.70 -9.80 -1.43
CA GLY A 230 -5.13 -8.61 -0.82
C GLY A 230 -5.81 -7.30 -1.21
N LEU A 231 -5.86 -6.97 -2.49
CA LEU A 231 -6.50 -5.73 -2.94
C LEU A 231 -8.02 -5.71 -2.72
N LYS A 232 -8.70 -6.87 -2.76
CA LYS A 232 -10.13 -6.96 -2.38
C LYS A 232 -10.32 -6.62 -0.91
N THR A 233 -9.44 -7.13 -0.05
CA THR A 233 -9.44 -6.83 1.38
C THR A 233 -9.18 -5.35 1.62
N VAL A 234 -8.21 -4.75 0.93
CA VAL A 234 -7.95 -3.31 0.98
C VAL A 234 -9.21 -2.50 0.65
N VAL A 235 -9.87 -2.80 -0.47
CA VAL A 235 -11.11 -2.11 -0.88
C VAL A 235 -12.22 -2.30 0.15
N ALA A 236 -12.39 -3.51 0.67
CA ALA A 236 -13.41 -3.83 1.68
C ALA A 236 -13.14 -3.11 3.01
N ASP A 237 -11.88 -3.04 3.45
CA ASP A 237 -11.50 -2.38 4.70
C ASP A 237 -11.64 -0.86 4.61
N LEU A 238 -11.23 -0.26 3.49
CA LEU A 238 -11.44 1.16 3.24
C LEU A 238 -12.95 1.50 3.22
N LYS A 239 -13.75 0.67 2.56
CA LYS A 239 -15.21 0.83 2.54
C LYS A 239 -15.82 0.71 3.95
N ARG A 240 -15.39 -0.27 4.74
CA ARG A 240 -15.82 -0.45 6.14
C ARG A 240 -15.44 0.74 7.01
N SER A 241 -14.28 1.34 6.74
CA SER A 241 -13.79 2.53 7.42
C SER A 241 -14.39 3.84 6.87
N GLU A 242 -15.36 3.77 5.95
CA GLU A 242 -15.99 4.93 5.29
C GLU A 242 -14.98 5.82 4.55
N MET A 243 -13.91 5.24 4.03
CA MET A 243 -12.87 5.91 3.27
C MET A 243 -13.13 5.83 1.77
N ALA A 244 -12.47 6.70 1.00
CA ALA A 244 -12.51 6.65 -0.46
C ALA A 244 -11.89 5.35 -0.97
N THR A 245 -12.40 4.86 -2.10
CA THR A 245 -11.78 3.71 -2.80
C THR A 245 -10.36 4.08 -3.26
N PRO A 246 -9.40 3.12 -3.23
CA PRO A 246 -8.06 3.38 -3.71
C PRO A 246 -8.09 3.69 -5.20
N GLN A 247 -7.16 4.53 -5.65
CA GLN A 247 -6.93 4.78 -7.06
C GLN A 247 -5.78 3.90 -7.53
N PHE A 248 -5.97 3.27 -8.68
CA PHE A 248 -4.98 2.41 -9.33
C PHE A 248 -4.62 3.00 -10.69
N GLU A 249 -3.33 3.08 -10.99
CA GLU A 249 -2.83 3.56 -12.27
C GLU A 249 -1.70 2.65 -12.75
N ASP A 250 -1.81 2.19 -13.99
CA ASP A 250 -0.75 1.46 -14.67
C ASP A 250 -0.14 2.35 -15.75
N THR A 251 1.14 2.70 -15.58
CA THR A 251 1.89 3.49 -16.57
C THR A 251 2.65 2.62 -17.57
N GLY A 252 2.52 1.29 -17.48
CA GLY A 252 3.30 0.31 -18.22
C GLY A 252 4.72 0.10 -17.66
N SER A 253 5.34 1.13 -17.10
CA SER A 253 6.67 1.04 -16.47
C SER A 253 6.61 0.92 -14.93
N ALA A 254 5.50 1.31 -14.34
CA ALA A 254 5.25 1.24 -12.90
C ALA A 254 3.75 1.10 -12.63
N PHE A 255 3.43 0.46 -11.52
CA PHE A 255 2.08 0.39 -10.99
C PHE A 255 1.96 1.28 -9.76
N HIS A 256 0.95 2.18 -9.77
CA HIS A 256 0.71 3.16 -8.72
C HIS A 256 -0.58 2.83 -7.98
N VAL A 257 -0.53 2.96 -6.66
CA VAL A 257 -1.70 2.89 -5.78
C VAL A 257 -1.74 4.14 -4.93
N THR A 258 -2.90 4.81 -4.90
CA THR A 258 -3.12 5.98 -4.07
C THR A 258 -4.28 5.74 -3.12
N VAL A 259 -4.06 5.94 -1.82
CA VAL A 259 -5.09 5.89 -0.79
C VAL A 259 -5.14 7.22 -0.07
N TYR A 260 -6.31 7.82 -0.04
CA TYR A 260 -6.56 9.06 0.68
C TYR A 260 -6.89 8.78 2.15
N GLY A 261 -6.27 9.55 3.04
CA GLY A 261 -6.44 9.42 4.48
C GLY A 261 -7.87 9.75 4.93
N LYS A 262 -8.32 9.09 5.99
CA LYS A 262 -9.52 9.49 6.69
C LYS A 262 -9.24 10.80 7.41
N ALA A 263 -10.12 11.79 7.25
CA ALA A 263 -10.04 12.99 8.05
C ALA A 263 -10.27 12.62 9.53
N ILE A 264 -9.18 12.43 10.26
CA ILE A 264 -9.26 12.34 11.72
C ILE A 264 -9.33 13.75 12.23
N ASP A 265 -10.48 14.10 12.74
CA ASP A 265 -10.65 15.35 13.44
C ASP A 265 -10.01 15.24 14.82
N ILE A 266 -8.75 15.68 14.90
CA ILE A 266 -8.02 15.73 16.18
C ILE A 266 -8.70 16.73 17.13
N THR A 267 -9.54 17.61 16.60
CA THR A 267 -10.32 18.59 17.37
C THR A 267 -11.74 18.13 17.68
N ALA A 268 -12.14 16.89 17.33
CA ALA A 268 -13.48 16.35 17.62
C ALA A 268 -13.87 16.35 19.13
N GLY A 269 -12.98 16.79 20.01
CA GLY A 269 -13.31 17.21 21.36
C GLY A 269 -13.74 18.67 21.49
N ILE A 270 -13.63 19.53 20.46
CA ILE A 270 -13.90 20.97 20.52
C ILE A 270 -14.69 21.42 19.28
N GLY A 271 -15.99 21.28 19.35
CA GLY A 271 -16.95 22.33 18.95
C GLY A 271 -17.41 22.39 17.49
N ILE A 272 -16.59 22.49 16.49
CA ILE A 272 -17.06 22.89 15.14
C ILE A 272 -17.46 21.70 14.27
N PHE A 273 -16.73 20.62 14.31
CA PHE A 273 -16.96 19.43 13.47
C PHE A 273 -17.96 18.41 14.05
N ALA A 274 -18.26 18.53 15.34
CA ALA A 274 -19.21 17.64 16.04
C ALA A 274 -20.62 17.67 15.40
N ASN A 275 -20.97 18.78 14.78
CA ASN A 275 -22.30 19.02 14.18
C ASN A 275 -22.39 18.61 12.70
N LEU A 276 -21.28 18.19 12.06
CA LEU A 276 -21.31 17.74 10.68
C LEU A 276 -21.98 16.38 10.53
N SER A 277 -22.95 16.28 9.61
CA SER A 277 -23.55 15.01 9.20
C SER A 277 -22.52 14.08 8.56
N VAL A 278 -22.82 12.79 8.49
CA VAL A 278 -21.96 11.77 7.83
C VAL A 278 -21.67 12.17 6.38
N SER A 279 -22.63 12.74 5.68
CA SER A 279 -22.46 13.21 4.30
C SER A 279 -21.54 14.43 4.21
N GLN A 280 -21.67 15.38 5.12
CA GLN A 280 -20.80 16.57 5.15
C GLN A 280 -19.34 16.20 5.49
N ARG A 281 -19.13 15.25 6.40
CA ARG A 281 -17.79 14.71 6.68
C ARG A 281 -17.20 14.02 5.44
N ARG A 282 -18.00 13.28 4.67
CA ARG A 282 -17.56 12.65 3.43
C ARG A 282 -17.22 13.67 2.34
N ILE A 283 -17.99 14.77 2.26
CA ILE A 283 -17.68 15.91 1.38
C ILE A 283 -16.34 16.54 1.81
N LEU A 284 -16.16 16.77 3.10
CA LEU A 284 -14.92 17.35 3.63
C LEU A 284 -13.70 16.49 3.33
N ALA A 285 -13.82 15.17 3.53
CA ALA A 285 -12.77 14.22 3.19
C ALA A 285 -12.41 14.26 1.69
N PHE A 286 -13.42 14.31 0.81
CA PHE A 286 -13.21 14.44 -0.62
C PHE A 286 -12.53 15.77 -0.99
N MET A 287 -12.95 16.89 -0.40
CA MET A 287 -12.38 18.22 -0.67
C MET A 287 -10.93 18.34 -0.18
N ARG A 288 -10.53 17.61 0.84
CA ARG A 288 -9.12 17.53 1.29
C ARG A 288 -8.18 16.92 0.26
N THR A 289 -8.71 16.13 -0.67
CA THR A 289 -7.93 15.46 -1.72
C THR A 289 -7.81 16.31 -2.99
N ARG A 290 -8.39 17.53 -3.02
CA ARG A 290 -8.48 18.35 -4.22
C ARG A 290 -8.30 19.83 -3.91
N ILE A 291 -7.81 20.55 -4.90
CA ILE A 291 -7.70 22.03 -4.81
C ILE A 291 -9.10 22.65 -4.87
N ASN A 292 -9.95 22.13 -5.77
CA ASN A 292 -11.36 22.53 -5.93
C ASN A 292 -12.19 21.43 -6.57
N ALA A 293 -13.51 21.56 -6.47
CA ALA A 293 -14.45 20.67 -7.17
C ALA A 293 -15.79 21.37 -7.44
N PRO A 294 -16.44 21.12 -8.59
CA PRO A 294 -17.80 21.58 -8.84
C PRO A 294 -18.82 20.70 -8.09
N ALA A 295 -20.01 21.25 -7.77
CA ALA A 295 -21.08 20.53 -7.05
C ALA A 295 -21.44 19.18 -7.67
N ARG A 296 -21.48 19.08 -8.99
CA ARG A 296 -21.82 17.82 -9.69
C ARG A 296 -20.80 16.71 -9.45
N GLU A 297 -19.53 17.03 -9.25
CA GLU A 297 -18.48 16.08 -8.96
C GLU A 297 -18.59 15.58 -7.52
N ILE A 298 -18.84 16.50 -6.60
CA ILE A 298 -19.10 16.17 -5.20
C ILE A 298 -20.35 15.30 -5.07
N HIS A 299 -21.41 15.56 -5.86
CA HIS A 299 -22.63 14.76 -5.85
C HIS A 299 -22.40 13.30 -6.28
N ARG A 300 -21.42 13.00 -7.13
CA ARG A 300 -21.06 11.62 -7.51
C ARG A 300 -20.65 10.74 -6.32
N LEU A 301 -20.27 11.33 -5.20
CA LEU A 301 -20.03 10.59 -3.96
C LEU A 301 -21.31 9.93 -3.40
N PHE A 302 -22.48 10.39 -3.84
CA PHE A 302 -23.77 9.99 -3.30
C PHE A 302 -24.76 9.60 -4.41
N PRO A 303 -24.50 8.52 -5.19
CA PRO A 303 -25.29 8.17 -6.37
C PRO A 303 -26.76 7.85 -6.07
N ALA A 304 -27.06 7.42 -4.84
CA ALA A 304 -28.41 7.10 -4.39
C ALA A 304 -29.16 8.30 -3.77
N ARG A 305 -28.58 9.52 -3.82
CA ARG A 305 -29.09 10.68 -3.11
C ARG A 305 -29.56 11.76 -4.10
N ALA A 306 -30.62 12.49 -3.75
CA ALA A 306 -31.06 13.61 -4.58
C ALA A 306 -30.03 14.75 -4.60
N GLU A 307 -29.77 15.33 -5.78
CA GLU A 307 -28.77 16.39 -5.98
C GLU A 307 -29.05 17.62 -5.10
N ARG A 308 -30.34 17.96 -4.92
CA ARG A 308 -30.76 19.08 -4.03
C ARG A 308 -30.28 18.92 -2.59
N THR A 309 -30.17 17.68 -2.09
CA THR A 309 -29.66 17.38 -0.74
C THR A 309 -28.17 17.62 -0.63
N THR A 310 -27.41 17.25 -1.65
CA THR A 310 -25.97 17.54 -1.71
C THR A 310 -25.71 19.05 -1.80
N GLN A 311 -26.50 19.77 -2.60
CA GLN A 311 -26.42 21.23 -2.71
C GLN A 311 -26.76 21.94 -1.39
N ARG A 312 -27.71 21.39 -0.60
CA ARG A 312 -28.01 21.93 0.74
C ARG A 312 -26.83 21.75 1.68
N ASP A 313 -26.26 20.54 1.71
CA ASP A 313 -25.09 20.25 2.54
C ASP A 313 -23.91 21.16 2.17
N LEU A 314 -23.66 21.39 0.89
CA LEU A 314 -22.60 22.29 0.41
C LEU A 314 -22.82 23.75 0.86
N ARG A 315 -24.06 24.26 0.79
CA ARG A 315 -24.38 25.61 1.28
C ARG A 315 -24.15 25.73 2.78
N GLU A 316 -24.65 24.76 3.55
CA GLU A 316 -24.46 24.72 4.99
C GLU A 316 -22.97 24.66 5.36
N MET A 317 -22.16 23.89 4.63
CA MET A 317 -20.71 23.85 4.84
C MET A 317 -20.00 25.16 4.48
N VAL A 318 -20.51 25.93 3.53
CA VAL A 318 -20.00 27.28 3.25
C VAL A 318 -20.40 28.25 4.35
N GLU A 319 -21.65 28.21 4.82
CA GLU A 319 -22.15 29.04 5.92
C GLU A 319 -21.39 28.77 7.24
N LEU A 320 -21.05 27.51 7.48
CA LEU A 320 -20.27 27.09 8.64
C LEU A 320 -18.75 27.36 8.49
N GLY A 321 -18.30 27.90 7.35
CA GLY A 321 -16.90 28.24 7.10
C GLY A 321 -15.99 27.04 6.79
N PHE A 322 -16.53 25.86 6.47
CA PHE A 322 -15.73 24.69 6.07
C PHE A 322 -15.29 24.77 4.60
N LEU A 323 -16.12 25.37 3.76
CA LEU A 323 -15.84 25.54 2.33
C LEU A 323 -15.93 27.02 1.97
N THR A 324 -15.16 27.39 0.94
CA THR A 324 -15.30 28.67 0.24
C THR A 324 -15.68 28.40 -1.21
N THR A 325 -16.17 29.43 -1.89
CA THR A 325 -16.61 29.32 -3.30
C THR A 325 -15.87 30.31 -4.16
N SER A 326 -15.59 29.92 -5.42
CA SER A 326 -15.08 30.81 -6.46
C SER A 326 -15.87 30.61 -7.76
N GLY A 327 -15.95 31.65 -8.59
CA GLY A 327 -16.75 31.64 -9.82
C GLY A 327 -18.23 31.87 -9.56
N HIS A 328 -19.03 31.86 -10.65
CA HIS A 328 -20.47 32.11 -10.61
C HIS A 328 -21.25 31.09 -11.46
N ALA A 329 -22.45 30.77 -11.03
CA ALA A 329 -23.37 29.91 -11.76
C ALA A 329 -22.74 28.59 -12.24
N ARG A 330 -22.57 28.39 -13.55
CA ARG A 330 -22.02 27.14 -14.12
C ARG A 330 -20.53 26.93 -13.86
N SER A 331 -19.79 27.96 -13.50
CA SER A 331 -18.34 27.89 -13.16
C SER A 331 -18.07 27.85 -11.66
N LEU A 332 -19.10 27.69 -10.81
CA LEU A 332 -18.98 27.66 -9.36
C LEU A 332 -18.11 26.46 -8.94
N GLN A 333 -17.04 26.75 -8.23
CA GLN A 333 -16.12 25.77 -7.62
C GLN A 333 -16.14 25.93 -6.11
N TYR A 334 -16.04 24.80 -5.41
CA TYR A 334 -15.88 24.75 -3.96
C TYR A 334 -14.42 24.48 -3.63
N HIS A 335 -13.92 25.13 -2.59
CA HIS A 335 -12.56 24.98 -2.05
C HIS A 335 -12.65 24.69 -0.56
N LEU A 336 -11.63 24.05 -0.03
CA LEU A 336 -11.48 23.97 1.41
C LEU A 336 -11.14 25.36 1.97
N ALA A 337 -11.77 25.80 3.08
CA ALA A 337 -11.43 27.04 3.72
C ALA A 337 -9.98 27.02 4.26
N GLU A 338 -9.25 28.14 4.15
CA GLU A 338 -7.84 28.23 4.55
C GLU A 338 -7.61 27.88 6.01
N GLU A 339 -8.50 28.30 6.91
CA GLU A 339 -8.43 27.98 8.33
C GLU A 339 -8.51 26.48 8.61
N ILE A 340 -9.28 25.74 7.79
CA ILE A 340 -9.41 24.29 7.89
C ILE A 340 -8.24 23.59 7.19
N SER A 341 -7.69 24.22 6.16
CA SER A 341 -6.49 23.74 5.50
C SER A 341 -5.24 23.92 6.38
N SER A 342 -5.23 24.93 7.25
CA SER A 342 -4.11 25.27 8.15
C SER A 342 -4.19 24.64 9.54
N THR A 343 -5.35 24.11 9.97
CA THR A 343 -5.55 23.51 11.30
C THR A 343 -4.73 22.23 11.54
N SER A 344 -4.00 21.73 10.53
CA SER A 344 -2.98 20.69 10.72
C SER A 344 -1.60 21.21 11.14
N SER A 345 -1.45 22.52 11.43
CA SER A 345 -0.17 23.14 11.81
C SER A 345 0.02 23.35 13.32
N PHE A 346 -0.88 22.85 14.17
CA PHE A 346 -0.71 22.90 15.62
C PHE A 346 -0.38 21.52 16.18
N ASN A 347 0.83 21.05 15.95
CA ASN A 347 1.60 20.22 16.87
C ASN A 347 3.09 20.47 16.61
N GLN A 348 3.64 21.45 17.35
CA GLN A 348 5.05 21.46 17.70
C GLN A 348 5.27 20.49 18.83
#